data_329be85001fa4cc65a2b84c1e2bfc965
#
_entry.id   329be85001fa4cc65a2b84c1e2bfc965
#
_cell.length_a   1.000
_cell.length_b   1.000
_cell.length_c   1.000
_cell.angle_alpha   90.00
_cell.angle_beta   90.00
_cell.angle_gamma   90.00
#
_symmetry.space_group_name_H-M   'P 1'
#
loop_
_entity.id
_entity.type
_entity.pdbx_description
1 polymer ?
#
loop_
_entity_poly.entity_id
_entity_poly.type
_entity_poly.pdbx_seq_one_letter_code
_entity_poly.pdbx_strand_id
1 'polypeptide(L)'
;MKDMKRLIVVACAIATTTSLFAQNYQVIVTTNDGERKVFATNEVSNIAFSNAPEYIKANTFIEGTYNPKADNAVYSLTIATEEPDAQGQPSLVGGLQLGLSMYAPLSAEAQKAVLPEGYYRVGGGNAPYTINASKSAVWVRKSEGESGVVVGYVVGGTVDVRHVGGNYDMRAEIDLIDGTHIDVSYYGNMTFTVGASGSSEFKTDQNVTFTEGQGRVWANWFNPFCDDAALQFFTGTFTESGKQTEGYCLYLPVFMTKDDSHTSQWSPVIPDGEYKMDPRTVISGQTYLPNTLQRGAVLNVFGTTTITGSYLTYLAADGRTSLATISEGSMTVSENGTKFLFHFTASNGIKIKGTYTRKPYIVNMIDNSKKPEFPDKLTGDYQLKKFPADVAVLDYNMGDYIVQGLNSHILMFTDPEQKEGDYLELDLFSDSDKLKDGVYTIDNSLVNMSGIKGVVNYQGSMVFSWYGDLDSTDGEGYQSILAPISGGTLTVSTVEGDNRKFDFDLRDLKGNKITGSLT
;
A
#
# COMPACT_ATOMS: atom_id res chain seq x y z
N MET A 1 -29.43 -46.49 34.10
CA MET A 1 -29.56 -45.63 35.27
C MET A 1 -28.38 -44.68 35.24
N LYS A 2 -28.62 -43.48 34.77
CA LYS A 2 -27.60 -42.43 34.70
C LYS A 2 -27.58 -41.71 36.05
N ASP A 3 -26.43 -41.74 36.68
CA ASP A 3 -26.19 -40.95 37.89
C ASP A 3 -26.23 -39.45 37.59
N MET A 4 -27.31 -38.82 37.98
CA MET A 4 -27.48 -37.38 37.96
C MET A 4 -26.65 -36.80 39.13
N LYS A 5 -25.46 -36.28 38.85
CA LYS A 5 -24.67 -35.55 39.86
C LYS A 5 -25.42 -34.28 40.28
N ARG A 6 -25.92 -34.26 41.51
CA ARG A 6 -26.64 -33.15 42.07
C ARG A 6 -25.65 -32.05 42.50
N LEU A 7 -25.73 -30.89 41.87
CA LEU A 7 -25.09 -29.67 42.35
C LEU A 7 -25.85 -29.19 43.60
N ILE A 8 -25.21 -29.20 44.75
CA ILE A 8 -25.80 -28.61 45.97
C ILE A 8 -25.36 -27.15 46.05
N VAL A 9 -26.28 -26.25 45.71
CA VAL A 9 -26.11 -24.81 45.94
C VAL A 9 -26.86 -24.45 47.21
N VAL A 10 -26.13 -24.02 48.21
CA VAL A 10 -26.76 -23.47 49.44
C VAL A 10 -26.96 -21.98 49.21
N ALA A 11 -28.18 -21.59 48.78
CA ALA A 11 -28.59 -20.20 48.73
C ALA A 11 -29.12 -19.79 50.10
N CYS A 12 -28.42 -18.96 50.84
CA CYS A 12 -28.98 -18.28 52.02
C CYS A 12 -29.82 -17.10 51.55
N ALA A 13 -31.16 -17.25 51.58
CA ALA A 13 -32.09 -16.14 51.46
C ALA A 13 -32.05 -15.28 52.72
N ILE A 14 -31.74 -14.01 52.60
CA ILE A 14 -31.78 -13.04 53.68
C ILE A 14 -32.97 -12.13 53.45
N ALA A 15 -33.93 -12.19 54.43
CA ALA A 15 -35.04 -11.27 54.48
C ALA A 15 -34.55 -9.89 54.97
N THR A 16 -35.07 -8.86 54.32
CA THR A 16 -34.79 -7.46 54.64
C THR A 16 -35.42 -7.03 55.96
N THR A 17 -34.58 -6.57 56.88
CA THR A 17 -35.00 -5.56 57.88
C THR A 17 -33.88 -4.51 57.96
N THR A 18 -34.33 -3.27 57.87
CA THR A 18 -33.53 -2.04 57.91
C THR A 18 -32.72 -1.91 59.19
N SER A 19 -31.40 -1.81 59.13
CA SER A 19 -30.53 -1.00 59.95
C SER A 19 -29.08 -0.97 59.45
N LEU A 20 -28.52 0.22 59.52
CA LEU A 20 -27.19 0.67 59.21
C LEU A 20 -26.03 -0.22 59.73
N PHE A 21 -25.56 -1.17 58.95
CA PHE A 21 -24.19 -1.63 58.98
C PHE A 21 -23.92 -2.26 57.60
N ALA A 22 -22.98 -1.72 56.85
CA ALA A 22 -22.56 -2.27 55.59
C ALA A 22 -21.88 -3.63 55.83
N GLN A 23 -22.65 -4.73 55.79
CA GLN A 23 -22.09 -6.07 55.70
C GLN A 23 -21.76 -6.34 54.25
N ASN A 24 -20.48 -6.57 53.98
CA ASN A 24 -20.02 -7.05 52.66
C ASN A 24 -20.44 -8.52 52.52
N TYR A 25 -21.59 -8.75 51.92
CA TYR A 25 -22.00 -10.10 51.53
C TYR A 25 -21.23 -10.52 50.31
N GLN A 26 -20.91 -11.81 50.24
CA GLN A 26 -20.21 -12.44 49.10
C GLN A 26 -21.02 -13.63 48.60
N VAL A 27 -21.06 -13.79 47.28
CA VAL A 27 -21.55 -15.04 46.65
C VAL A 27 -20.36 -15.98 46.51
N ILE A 28 -20.44 -17.13 47.12
CA ILE A 28 -19.41 -18.16 47.05
C ILE A 28 -19.96 -19.30 46.21
N VAL A 29 -19.37 -19.57 45.07
CA VAL A 29 -19.66 -20.72 44.22
C VAL A 29 -18.56 -21.76 44.46
N THR A 30 -18.96 -22.95 44.93
CA THR A 30 -18.05 -24.09 45.09
C THR A 30 -18.39 -25.12 44.02
N THR A 31 -17.45 -25.47 43.16
CA THR A 31 -17.63 -26.50 42.15
C THR A 31 -17.49 -27.91 42.73
N ASN A 32 -17.94 -28.94 42.01
CA ASN A 32 -17.91 -30.34 42.53
C ASN A 32 -16.50 -30.88 42.75
N ASP A 33 -15.48 -30.27 42.17
CA ASP A 33 -14.05 -30.56 42.37
C ASP A 33 -13.43 -29.77 43.52
N GLY A 34 -14.24 -28.95 44.22
CA GLY A 34 -13.84 -28.18 45.41
C GLY A 34 -13.27 -26.80 45.11
N GLU A 35 -13.24 -26.35 43.88
CA GLU A 35 -12.81 -24.98 43.54
C GLU A 35 -13.84 -23.97 44.08
N ARG A 36 -13.34 -22.88 44.69
CA ARG A 36 -14.18 -21.81 45.23
C ARG A 36 -13.96 -20.51 44.49
N LYS A 37 -15.04 -19.92 43.93
CA LYS A 37 -15.07 -18.56 43.41
C LYS A 37 -15.91 -17.68 44.33
N VAL A 38 -15.37 -16.52 44.67
CA VAL A 38 -16.00 -15.55 45.58
C VAL A 38 -16.27 -14.27 44.81
N PHE A 39 -17.50 -13.82 44.81
CA PHE A 39 -17.95 -12.58 44.17
C PHE A 39 -18.51 -11.64 45.27
N ALA A 40 -18.18 -10.35 45.19
CA ALA A 40 -18.86 -9.34 46.01
C ALA A 40 -20.31 -9.19 45.50
N THR A 41 -21.27 -9.03 46.42
CA THR A 41 -22.69 -8.94 46.02
C THR A 41 -23.03 -7.75 45.13
N ASN A 42 -22.23 -6.69 45.18
CA ASN A 42 -22.35 -5.55 44.25
C ASN A 42 -21.83 -5.82 42.83
N GLU A 43 -21.14 -6.93 42.63
CA GLU A 43 -20.64 -7.38 41.32
C GLU A 43 -21.61 -8.39 40.65
N VAL A 44 -22.62 -8.87 41.40
CA VAL A 44 -23.57 -9.88 40.96
C VAL A 44 -24.93 -9.23 40.74
N SER A 45 -25.30 -9.03 39.49
CA SER A 45 -26.61 -8.46 39.10
C SER A 45 -27.73 -9.51 39.03
N ASN A 46 -27.37 -10.77 38.72
CA ASN A 46 -28.32 -11.88 38.63
C ASN A 46 -27.59 -13.22 38.83
N ILE A 47 -28.25 -14.18 39.46
CA ILE A 47 -27.85 -15.59 39.51
C ILE A 47 -28.95 -16.40 38.83
N ALA A 48 -28.70 -16.91 37.64
CA ALA A 48 -29.60 -17.78 36.91
C ALA A 48 -29.00 -19.19 36.81
N PHE A 49 -29.85 -20.20 36.94
CA PHE A 49 -29.47 -21.60 36.73
C PHE A 49 -30.10 -22.03 35.42
N SER A 50 -29.29 -22.33 34.45
CA SER A 50 -29.69 -22.94 33.18
C SER A 50 -29.03 -24.31 33.04
N ASN A 51 -29.56 -25.17 32.17
CA ASN A 51 -28.78 -26.31 31.71
C ASN A 51 -27.52 -25.79 31.03
N ALA A 52 -26.39 -26.47 31.22
CA ALA A 52 -25.17 -26.11 30.54
C ALA A 52 -25.47 -26.06 29.03
N PRO A 53 -25.15 -24.95 28.35
CA PRO A 53 -25.38 -24.89 26.90
C PRO A 53 -24.63 -26.01 26.18
N GLU A 54 -25.27 -26.62 25.20
CA GLU A 54 -24.61 -27.61 24.37
C GLU A 54 -23.87 -26.88 23.26
N TYR A 55 -22.58 -26.64 23.50
CA TYR A 55 -21.74 -25.91 22.54
C TYR A 55 -21.51 -26.73 21.26
N ILE A 56 -21.67 -26.08 20.12
CA ILE A 56 -21.18 -26.57 18.84
C ILE A 56 -19.66 -26.64 18.91
N LYS A 57 -19.09 -27.82 18.69
CA LYS A 57 -17.64 -28.02 18.76
C LYS A 57 -16.98 -27.60 17.45
N ALA A 58 -16.21 -26.52 17.48
CA ALA A 58 -15.25 -26.21 16.44
C ALA A 58 -13.99 -27.05 16.66
N ASN A 59 -13.58 -27.82 15.66
CA ASN A 59 -12.44 -28.75 15.75
C ASN A 59 -11.24 -28.25 14.96
N THR A 60 -11.43 -27.26 14.11
CA THR A 60 -10.42 -26.72 13.18
C THR A 60 -10.17 -25.23 13.44
N PHE A 61 -8.90 -24.87 13.55
CA PHE A 61 -8.44 -23.49 13.45
C PHE A 61 -8.01 -23.25 12.01
N ILE A 62 -8.69 -22.34 11.32
CA ILE A 62 -8.42 -22.07 9.90
C ILE A 62 -7.26 -21.07 9.77
N GLU A 63 -7.39 -19.92 10.42
CA GLU A 63 -6.41 -18.84 10.32
C GLU A 63 -6.47 -17.90 11.52
N GLY A 64 -5.35 -17.20 11.75
CA GLY A 64 -5.27 -16.12 12.73
C GLY A 64 -4.30 -15.04 12.32
N THR A 65 -4.67 -13.78 12.55
CA THR A 65 -3.79 -12.64 12.34
C THR A 65 -3.71 -11.77 13.58
N TYR A 66 -2.52 -11.27 13.87
CA TYR A 66 -2.24 -10.25 14.87
C TYR A 66 -1.96 -8.93 14.19
N ASN A 67 -2.79 -7.92 14.43
CA ASN A 67 -2.68 -6.60 13.80
C ASN A 67 -2.48 -5.53 14.89
N PRO A 68 -1.25 -5.12 15.21
CA PRO A 68 -0.98 -4.10 16.20
C PRO A 68 -1.52 -2.73 15.76
N LYS A 69 -2.07 -1.99 16.71
CA LYS A 69 -2.55 -0.60 16.59
C LYS A 69 -1.75 0.29 17.55
N ALA A 70 -2.10 1.57 17.67
CA ALA A 70 -1.38 2.49 18.54
C ALA A 70 -1.34 2.03 20.01
N ASP A 71 -2.49 1.63 20.56
CA ASP A 71 -2.66 1.36 21.99
C ASP A 71 -3.11 -0.08 22.30
N ASN A 72 -3.47 -0.85 21.29
CA ASN A 72 -3.95 -2.22 21.42
C ASN A 72 -3.64 -3.05 20.16
N ALA A 73 -4.09 -4.27 20.11
CA ALA A 73 -4.01 -5.12 18.92
C ALA A 73 -5.39 -5.67 18.54
N VAL A 74 -5.55 -5.98 17.25
CA VAL A 74 -6.70 -6.73 16.74
C VAL A 74 -6.22 -8.14 16.40
N TYR A 75 -6.78 -9.12 17.05
CA TYR A 75 -6.67 -10.53 16.71
C TYR A 75 -7.87 -10.91 15.86
N SER A 76 -7.64 -11.21 14.60
CA SER A 76 -8.68 -11.80 13.74
C SER A 76 -8.43 -13.29 13.66
N LEU A 77 -9.45 -14.10 13.88
CA LEU A 77 -9.34 -15.55 13.84
C LEU A 77 -10.59 -16.17 13.23
N THR A 78 -10.42 -17.35 12.65
CA THR A 78 -11.52 -18.18 12.13
C THR A 78 -11.36 -19.60 12.65
N ILE A 79 -12.41 -20.10 13.29
CA ILE A 79 -12.53 -21.49 13.74
C ILE A 79 -13.73 -22.15 13.05
N ALA A 80 -13.68 -23.47 12.86
CA ALA A 80 -14.71 -24.21 12.16
C ALA A 80 -14.99 -25.58 12.77
N THR A 81 -16.15 -26.13 12.49
CA THR A 81 -16.50 -27.50 12.85
C THR A 81 -15.69 -28.54 12.07
N GLU A 82 -15.28 -28.22 10.85
CA GLU A 82 -14.51 -29.07 9.95
C GLU A 82 -13.57 -28.26 9.05
N GLU A 83 -12.71 -28.93 8.28
CA GLU A 83 -11.88 -28.29 7.25
C GLU A 83 -12.75 -27.62 6.17
N PRO A 84 -12.38 -26.40 5.73
CA PRO A 84 -13.12 -25.68 4.69
C PRO A 84 -13.02 -26.37 3.33
N ASP A 85 -13.98 -26.06 2.45
CA ASP A 85 -13.91 -26.44 1.03
C ASP A 85 -12.86 -25.60 0.26
N ALA A 86 -12.71 -25.85 -1.05
CA ALA A 86 -11.76 -25.16 -1.90
C ALA A 86 -12.01 -23.63 -2.03
N GLN A 87 -13.22 -23.19 -1.68
CA GLN A 87 -13.62 -21.78 -1.63
C GLN A 87 -13.44 -21.16 -0.23
N GLY A 88 -12.92 -21.94 0.73
CA GLY A 88 -12.71 -21.47 2.11
C GLY A 88 -13.99 -21.41 2.96
N GLN A 89 -15.05 -22.13 2.56
CA GLN A 89 -16.35 -22.12 3.23
C GLN A 89 -16.61 -23.45 3.98
N PRO A 90 -17.61 -23.52 4.90
CA PRO A 90 -17.99 -24.79 5.53
C PRO A 90 -18.25 -25.86 4.47
N SER A 91 -17.59 -27.03 4.59
CA SER A 91 -17.60 -28.06 3.56
C SER A 91 -18.82 -28.99 3.64
N LEU A 92 -19.38 -29.20 4.83
CA LEU A 92 -20.50 -30.14 5.08
C LEU A 92 -21.79 -29.39 5.39
N VAL A 93 -22.94 -29.97 5.01
CA VAL A 93 -24.25 -29.45 5.43
C VAL A 93 -24.37 -29.56 6.94
N GLY A 94 -24.71 -28.44 7.60
CA GLY A 94 -24.68 -28.29 9.04
C GLY A 94 -23.35 -27.82 9.60
N GLY A 95 -22.31 -27.74 8.76
CA GLY A 95 -21.01 -27.18 9.14
C GLY A 95 -21.06 -25.69 9.41
N LEU A 96 -20.21 -25.25 10.32
CA LEU A 96 -20.16 -23.87 10.81
C LEU A 96 -18.71 -23.35 10.83
N GLN A 97 -18.54 -22.08 10.45
CA GLN A 97 -17.34 -21.29 10.69
C GLN A 97 -17.70 -20.05 11.49
N LEU A 98 -16.87 -19.72 12.50
CA LEU A 98 -16.97 -18.51 13.31
C LEU A 98 -15.72 -17.67 13.08
N GLY A 99 -15.89 -16.51 12.45
CA GLY A 99 -14.86 -15.49 12.31
C GLY A 99 -15.04 -14.39 13.34
N LEU A 100 -13.99 -14.10 14.09
CA LEU A 100 -13.97 -13.09 15.14
C LEU A 100 -12.86 -12.06 14.92
N SER A 101 -13.16 -10.80 15.20
CA SER A 101 -12.20 -9.70 15.25
C SER A 101 -12.18 -9.13 16.67
N MET A 102 -11.12 -9.44 17.43
CA MET A 102 -11.04 -9.24 18.88
C MET A 102 -9.98 -8.22 19.23
N TYR A 103 -10.31 -7.19 20.01
CA TYR A 103 -9.35 -6.23 20.52
C TYR A 103 -8.75 -6.73 21.83
N ALA A 104 -7.41 -6.70 21.90
CA ALA A 104 -6.65 -7.15 23.06
C ALA A 104 -5.46 -6.22 23.34
N PRO A 105 -4.80 -6.31 24.51
CA PRO A 105 -3.52 -5.65 24.74
C PRO A 105 -2.48 -6.00 23.68
N LEU A 106 -1.52 -5.10 23.45
CA LEU A 106 -0.37 -5.36 22.57
C LEU A 106 0.46 -6.53 23.11
N SER A 107 0.89 -7.43 22.20
CA SER A 107 1.93 -8.40 22.52
C SER A 107 3.30 -7.70 22.62
N ALA A 108 4.12 -8.11 23.56
CA ALA A 108 5.50 -7.60 23.65
C ALA A 108 6.34 -7.91 22.41
N GLU A 109 6.11 -9.08 21.80
CA GLU A 109 6.76 -9.53 20.56
C GLU A 109 5.68 -9.97 19.57
N ALA A 110 5.58 -9.30 18.42
CA ALA A 110 4.55 -9.59 17.42
C ALA A 110 4.67 -11.02 16.85
N GLN A 111 5.90 -11.51 16.67
CA GLN A 111 6.13 -12.86 16.12
C GLN A 111 5.75 -13.99 17.09
N LYS A 112 5.53 -13.65 18.36
CA LYS A 112 5.09 -14.55 19.42
C LYS A 112 3.74 -14.15 19.96
N ALA A 113 2.94 -13.44 19.17
CA ALA A 113 1.64 -12.94 19.63
C ALA A 113 0.71 -14.09 19.99
N VAL A 114 0.18 -14.02 21.19
CA VAL A 114 -0.80 -14.95 21.76
C VAL A 114 -2.04 -14.15 22.13
N LEU A 115 -3.24 -14.59 21.73
CA LEU A 115 -4.49 -13.95 22.13
C LEU A 115 -4.61 -14.09 23.65
N PRO A 116 -4.66 -12.97 24.41
CA PRO A 116 -4.70 -13.02 25.87
C PRO A 116 -5.94 -13.72 26.41
N GLU A 117 -5.75 -14.39 27.55
CA GLU A 117 -6.88 -14.89 28.35
C GLU A 117 -7.78 -13.74 28.77
N GLY A 118 -9.07 -13.98 28.77
CA GLY A 118 -10.04 -13.00 29.24
C GLY A 118 -11.43 -13.19 28.67
N TYR A 119 -12.29 -12.30 29.11
CA TYR A 119 -13.69 -12.28 28.74
C TYR A 119 -13.95 -11.13 27.78
N TYR A 120 -14.18 -11.46 26.52
CA TYR A 120 -14.39 -10.51 25.44
C TYR A 120 -15.88 -10.29 25.19
N ARG A 121 -16.29 -9.05 24.97
CA ARG A 121 -17.70 -8.69 24.71
C ARG A 121 -17.87 -8.04 23.36
N VAL A 122 -18.94 -8.37 22.66
CA VAL A 122 -19.32 -7.71 21.40
C VAL A 122 -19.71 -6.26 21.69
N GLY A 123 -19.12 -5.31 20.94
CA GLY A 123 -19.32 -3.88 21.13
C GLY A 123 -18.25 -3.25 22.03
N GLY A 124 -18.53 -2.05 22.54
CA GLY A 124 -17.58 -1.34 23.43
C GLY A 124 -16.45 -0.60 22.70
N GLY A 125 -16.58 -0.39 21.39
CA GLY A 125 -15.59 0.30 20.57
C GLY A 125 -14.34 -0.55 20.32
N ASN A 126 -13.15 0.09 20.39
CA ASN A 126 -11.87 -0.55 20.12
C ASN A 126 -11.06 -0.83 21.39
N ALA A 127 -11.71 -0.87 22.56
CA ALA A 127 -11.01 -1.14 23.81
C ALA A 127 -10.54 -2.60 23.89
N PRO A 128 -9.45 -2.91 24.61
CA PRO A 128 -9.07 -4.29 24.88
C PRO A 128 -10.23 -5.08 25.51
N TYR A 129 -10.29 -6.37 25.20
CA TYR A 129 -11.35 -7.31 25.60
C TYR A 129 -12.72 -6.99 25.00
N THR A 130 -12.75 -6.41 23.80
CA THR A 130 -13.97 -6.23 23.01
C THR A 130 -13.89 -6.96 21.67
N ILE A 131 -15.06 -7.19 21.06
CA ILE A 131 -15.21 -7.84 19.75
C ILE A 131 -15.86 -6.84 18.79
N ASN A 132 -15.25 -6.68 17.62
CA ASN A 132 -15.81 -5.84 16.56
C ASN A 132 -16.95 -6.58 15.84
N ALA A 133 -18.19 -6.19 16.12
CA ALA A 133 -19.37 -6.80 15.50
C ALA A 133 -19.33 -6.73 13.96
N SER A 134 -18.98 -5.58 13.39
CA SER A 134 -18.99 -5.36 11.94
C SER A 134 -17.94 -6.18 11.15
N LYS A 135 -16.97 -6.75 11.87
CA LYS A 135 -15.90 -7.60 11.29
C LYS A 135 -15.92 -9.03 11.82
N SER A 136 -17.04 -9.43 12.44
CA SER A 136 -17.25 -10.76 12.96
C SER A 136 -18.51 -11.35 12.35
N ALA A 137 -18.46 -12.63 11.96
CA ALA A 137 -19.57 -13.29 11.31
C ALA A 137 -19.54 -14.80 11.54
N VAL A 138 -20.67 -15.42 11.31
CA VAL A 138 -20.84 -16.88 11.31
C VAL A 138 -21.27 -17.32 9.91
N TRP A 139 -20.62 -18.33 9.34
CA TRP A 139 -21.03 -18.97 8.09
C TRP A 139 -21.55 -20.36 8.40
N VAL A 140 -22.73 -20.69 7.88
CA VAL A 140 -23.37 -22.00 8.07
C VAL A 140 -23.77 -22.56 6.71
N ARG A 141 -23.35 -23.79 6.40
CA ARG A 141 -23.81 -24.48 5.19
C ARG A 141 -25.15 -25.16 5.48
N LYS A 142 -26.23 -24.65 4.89
CA LYS A 142 -27.60 -25.19 5.04
C LYS A 142 -27.99 -26.17 3.97
N SER A 143 -27.33 -26.15 2.82
CA SER A 143 -27.57 -27.08 1.70
C SER A 143 -26.34 -27.25 0.84
N GLU A 144 -26.37 -28.25 -0.05
CA GLU A 144 -25.32 -28.45 -1.04
C GLU A 144 -25.28 -27.31 -2.07
N GLY A 145 -24.10 -27.10 -2.69
CA GLY A 145 -23.85 -26.08 -3.72
C GLY A 145 -23.40 -24.73 -3.15
N GLU A 146 -22.96 -23.86 -4.06
CA GLU A 146 -22.37 -22.55 -3.69
C GLU A 146 -23.34 -21.61 -2.95
N SER A 147 -24.62 -21.64 -3.31
CA SER A 147 -25.67 -20.86 -2.65
C SER A 147 -26.12 -21.44 -1.30
N GLY A 148 -25.58 -22.59 -0.91
CA GLY A 148 -25.95 -23.28 0.33
C GLY A 148 -25.40 -22.66 1.61
N VAL A 149 -24.44 -21.73 1.54
CA VAL A 149 -23.86 -21.08 2.70
C VAL A 149 -24.60 -19.79 3.03
N VAL A 150 -25.03 -19.68 4.28
CA VAL A 150 -25.70 -18.49 4.83
C VAL A 150 -24.75 -17.80 5.80
N VAL A 151 -24.68 -16.47 5.72
CA VAL A 151 -23.87 -15.64 6.59
C VAL A 151 -24.76 -15.00 7.66
N GLY A 152 -24.41 -15.21 8.94
CA GLY A 152 -25.00 -14.53 10.10
C GLY A 152 -24.05 -13.43 10.60
N TYR A 153 -24.55 -12.21 10.67
CA TYR A 153 -23.76 -11.07 11.20
C TYR A 153 -23.90 -10.99 12.71
N VAL A 154 -22.76 -10.85 13.39
CA VAL A 154 -22.68 -10.75 14.85
C VAL A 154 -23.20 -9.38 15.30
N VAL A 155 -24.10 -9.37 16.29
CA VAL A 155 -24.63 -8.13 16.89
C VAL A 155 -24.47 -8.08 18.40
N GLY A 156 -24.24 -9.23 19.05
CA GLY A 156 -24.11 -9.36 20.49
C GLY A 156 -23.34 -10.61 20.88
N GLY A 157 -23.12 -10.76 22.19
CA GLY A 157 -22.52 -11.96 22.74
C GLY A 157 -21.19 -11.75 23.42
N THR A 158 -20.55 -12.86 23.78
CA THR A 158 -19.32 -12.91 24.56
C THR A 158 -18.43 -14.07 24.15
N VAL A 159 -17.14 -13.94 24.40
CA VAL A 159 -16.15 -15.01 24.21
C VAL A 159 -15.26 -15.10 25.45
N ASP A 160 -15.24 -16.25 26.12
CA ASP A 160 -14.29 -16.58 27.19
C ASP A 160 -13.09 -17.30 26.58
N VAL A 161 -11.89 -16.77 26.76
CA VAL A 161 -10.63 -17.32 26.26
C VAL A 161 -9.76 -17.72 27.43
N ARG A 162 -9.32 -18.98 27.46
CA ARG A 162 -8.40 -19.54 28.46
C ARG A 162 -7.27 -20.30 27.78
N HIS A 163 -6.15 -20.43 28.49
CA HIS A 163 -5.03 -21.27 28.08
C HIS A 163 -4.94 -22.47 28.98
N VAL A 164 -5.05 -23.67 28.41
CA VAL A 164 -5.03 -24.92 29.15
C VAL A 164 -4.03 -25.88 28.51
N GLY A 165 -2.93 -26.18 29.20
CA GLY A 165 -1.90 -27.10 28.72
C GLY A 165 -1.24 -26.66 27.41
N GLY A 166 -1.14 -25.32 27.15
CA GLY A 166 -0.57 -24.75 25.93
C GLY A 166 -1.56 -24.62 24.78
N ASN A 167 -2.79 -25.06 24.95
CA ASN A 167 -3.88 -24.88 23.99
C ASN A 167 -4.83 -23.76 24.45
N TYR A 168 -5.60 -23.25 23.49
CA TYR A 168 -6.75 -22.38 23.77
C TYR A 168 -7.97 -23.24 24.15
N ASP A 169 -8.66 -22.88 25.23
CA ASP A 169 -10.03 -23.29 25.54
C ASP A 169 -10.93 -22.06 25.37
N MET A 170 -11.67 -22.01 24.29
CA MET A 170 -12.49 -20.86 23.93
C MET A 170 -13.97 -21.25 23.92
N ARG A 171 -14.81 -20.39 24.50
CA ARG A 171 -16.27 -20.52 24.50
C ARG A 171 -16.89 -19.22 24.05
N ALA A 172 -17.62 -19.27 22.96
CA ALA A 172 -18.29 -18.16 22.33
C ALA A 172 -19.81 -18.32 22.42
N GLU A 173 -20.47 -17.34 22.98
CA GLU A 173 -21.93 -17.19 23.04
C GLU A 173 -22.28 -15.98 22.17
N ILE A 174 -22.83 -16.21 20.97
CA ILE A 174 -22.92 -15.20 19.92
C ILE A 174 -24.36 -14.96 19.50
N ASP A 175 -24.80 -13.71 19.51
CA ASP A 175 -26.10 -13.27 19.01
C ASP A 175 -25.96 -12.73 17.58
N LEU A 176 -26.80 -13.23 16.67
CA LEU A 176 -26.85 -12.82 15.27
C LEU A 176 -27.98 -11.83 15.02
N ILE A 177 -27.85 -11.06 13.93
CA ILE A 177 -28.81 -10.01 13.55
C ILE A 177 -30.23 -10.53 13.30
N ASP A 178 -30.38 -11.80 12.94
CA ASP A 178 -31.68 -12.46 12.72
C ASP A 178 -32.32 -12.97 14.02
N GLY A 179 -31.70 -12.71 15.18
CA GLY A 179 -32.14 -13.19 16.49
C GLY A 179 -31.68 -14.59 16.85
N THR A 180 -30.90 -15.26 15.99
CA THR A 180 -30.32 -16.58 16.29
C THR A 180 -29.22 -16.43 17.34
N HIS A 181 -29.23 -17.30 18.36
CA HIS A 181 -28.16 -17.46 19.33
C HIS A 181 -27.36 -18.72 19.04
N ILE A 182 -26.03 -18.62 19.07
CA ILE A 182 -25.13 -19.75 18.75
C ILE A 182 -24.05 -19.86 19.82
N ASP A 183 -23.95 -21.04 20.41
CA ASP A 183 -22.92 -21.42 21.38
C ASP A 183 -21.84 -22.25 20.67
N VAL A 184 -20.60 -21.75 20.64
CA VAL A 184 -19.47 -22.43 19.98
C VAL A 184 -18.32 -22.63 20.97
N SER A 185 -17.72 -23.81 21.00
CA SER A 185 -16.50 -24.09 21.77
C SER A 185 -15.37 -24.53 20.85
N TYR A 186 -14.16 -24.13 21.18
CA TYR A 186 -12.93 -24.58 20.52
C TYR A 186 -11.90 -24.97 21.56
N TYR A 187 -11.22 -26.11 21.34
CA TYR A 187 -10.05 -26.52 22.11
C TYR A 187 -8.94 -26.94 21.18
N GLY A 188 -7.81 -26.23 21.19
CA GLY A 188 -6.68 -26.54 20.33
C GLY A 188 -5.63 -25.43 20.28
N ASN A 189 -4.65 -25.62 19.42
CA ASN A 189 -3.61 -24.61 19.18
C ASN A 189 -4.13 -23.54 18.21
N MET A 190 -3.76 -22.29 18.44
CA MET A 190 -3.97 -21.16 17.51
C MET A 190 -2.63 -20.47 17.29
N THR A 191 -2.32 -20.16 16.03
CA THR A 191 -1.13 -19.41 15.64
C THR A 191 -1.54 -18.14 14.92
N PHE A 192 -0.86 -17.02 15.22
CA PHE A 192 -1.20 -15.74 14.64
C PHE A 192 -0.06 -15.24 13.77
N THR A 193 -0.35 -14.98 12.50
CA THR A 193 0.59 -14.30 11.62
C THR A 193 0.52 -12.79 11.84
N VAL A 194 1.68 -12.11 11.78
CA VAL A 194 1.70 -10.65 11.92
C VAL A 194 1.12 -10.03 10.66
N GLY A 195 -0.02 -9.38 10.80
CA GLY A 195 -0.70 -8.64 9.74
C GLY A 195 -0.20 -7.20 9.62
N ALA A 196 -0.86 -6.43 8.75
CA ALA A 196 -0.52 -5.02 8.56
C ALA A 196 -0.83 -4.20 9.82
N SER A 197 0.19 -3.54 10.38
CA SER A 197 0.00 -2.52 11.39
C SER A 197 -0.39 -1.20 10.73
N GLY A 198 -1.24 -0.41 11.37
CA GLY A 198 -1.33 1.01 11.03
C GLY A 198 0.01 1.68 11.36
N SER A 199 0.55 2.48 10.44
CA SER A 199 1.76 3.26 10.73
C SER A 199 1.41 4.52 11.52
N SER A 200 2.23 4.84 12.52
CA SER A 200 2.24 6.15 13.17
C SER A 200 3.37 7.00 12.59
N GLU A 201 3.28 8.32 12.72
CA GLU A 201 4.40 9.18 12.33
C GLU A 201 5.49 9.19 13.41
N PHE A 202 6.74 9.30 12.98
CA PHE A 202 7.84 9.63 13.91
C PHE A 202 7.58 11.00 14.58
N LYS A 203 7.95 11.11 15.86
CA LYS A 203 7.76 12.33 16.66
C LYS A 203 9.06 13.07 16.97
N THR A 204 10.21 12.46 16.70
CA THR A 204 11.54 12.98 17.02
C THR A 204 12.51 12.74 15.86
N ASP A 205 13.57 13.52 15.81
CA ASP A 205 14.66 13.33 14.86
C ASP A 205 15.27 11.93 14.97
N GLN A 206 15.69 11.40 13.83
CA GLN A 206 16.25 10.05 13.72
C GLN A 206 17.73 10.11 13.34
N ASN A 207 18.55 9.31 14.00
CA ASN A 207 19.97 9.15 13.66
C ASN A 207 20.29 7.64 13.62
N VAL A 208 20.54 7.09 12.41
CA VAL A 208 20.55 5.65 12.18
C VAL A 208 21.86 5.21 11.53
N THR A 209 22.54 4.23 12.13
CA THR A 209 23.63 3.51 11.44
C THR A 209 23.07 2.22 10.88
N PHE A 210 22.94 2.17 9.55
CA PHE A 210 22.43 0.98 8.85
C PHE A 210 23.50 -0.12 8.80
N THR A 211 23.07 -1.36 8.90
CA THR A 211 23.95 -2.54 8.94
C THR A 211 23.85 -3.40 7.69
N GLU A 212 22.70 -3.36 7.02
CA GLU A 212 22.46 -4.11 5.79
C GLU A 212 21.97 -3.15 4.70
N GLY A 213 22.35 -3.45 3.44
CA GLY A 213 21.94 -2.68 2.28
C GLY A 213 21.70 -3.58 1.08
N GLN A 214 20.57 -3.38 0.41
CA GLN A 214 20.23 -4.10 -0.81
C GLN A 214 19.55 -3.17 -1.82
N GLY A 215 19.44 -3.63 -3.06
CA GLY A 215 18.75 -2.87 -4.09
C GLY A 215 18.59 -3.62 -5.40
N ARG A 216 18.00 -2.92 -6.35
CA ARG A 216 17.84 -3.35 -7.74
C ARG A 216 18.13 -2.18 -8.66
N VAL A 217 18.69 -2.48 -9.84
CA VAL A 217 18.93 -1.50 -10.90
C VAL A 217 18.27 -2.01 -12.17
N TRP A 218 17.50 -1.16 -12.83
CA TRP A 218 16.77 -1.49 -14.07
C TRP A 218 17.26 -0.73 -15.29
N ALA A 219 18.39 -0.01 -15.22
CA ALA A 219 18.77 0.98 -16.23
C ALA A 219 17.60 1.96 -16.49
N ASN A 220 17.35 2.32 -17.74
CA ASN A 220 16.30 3.25 -18.14
C ASN A 220 14.90 2.60 -18.29
N TRP A 221 14.58 1.56 -17.53
CA TRP A 221 13.31 0.84 -17.68
C TRP A 221 12.08 1.69 -17.34
N PHE A 222 12.09 2.34 -16.17
CA PHE A 222 10.96 3.15 -15.72
C PHE A 222 11.10 4.62 -16.06
N ASN A 223 12.34 5.12 -16.15
CA ASN A 223 12.65 6.48 -16.54
C ASN A 223 13.63 6.47 -17.73
N PRO A 224 13.17 6.78 -18.95
CA PRO A 224 14.02 6.71 -20.13
C PRO A 224 15.19 7.72 -20.14
N PHE A 225 15.21 8.68 -19.22
CA PHE A 225 16.24 9.71 -19.11
C PHE A 225 17.32 9.41 -18.07
N CYS A 226 17.14 8.39 -17.24
CA CYS A 226 18.04 8.01 -16.15
C CYS A 226 18.19 6.50 -16.08
N ASP A 227 19.23 6.04 -15.43
CA ASP A 227 19.28 4.68 -14.91
C ASP A 227 18.60 4.64 -13.56
N ASP A 228 17.62 3.76 -13.40
CA ASP A 228 16.78 3.65 -12.24
C ASP A 228 17.33 2.63 -11.25
N ALA A 229 17.33 2.99 -9.97
CA ALA A 229 17.62 2.08 -8.89
C ALA A 229 16.61 2.24 -7.75
N ALA A 230 16.38 1.16 -7.02
CA ALA A 230 15.71 1.21 -5.72
C ALA A 230 16.63 0.60 -4.68
N LEU A 231 16.95 1.39 -3.65
CA LEU A 231 17.82 0.98 -2.56
C LEU A 231 17.02 0.82 -1.27
N GLN A 232 17.41 -0.14 -0.47
CA GLN A 232 16.90 -0.36 0.88
C GLN A 232 18.06 -0.55 1.84
N PHE A 233 18.03 0.18 2.95
CA PHE A 233 19.01 0.07 4.02
C PHE A 233 18.29 -0.31 5.32
N PHE A 234 18.84 -1.27 6.04
CA PHE A 234 18.18 -1.85 7.20
C PHE A 234 19.06 -1.81 8.45
N THR A 235 18.39 -1.84 9.60
CA THR A 235 18.98 -2.24 10.88
C THR A 235 18.07 -3.29 11.52
N GLY A 236 18.53 -3.90 12.63
CA GLY A 236 17.70 -4.69 13.52
C GLY A 236 17.76 -6.19 13.28
N THR A 237 16.67 -6.88 13.59
CA THR A 237 16.58 -8.34 13.59
C THR A 237 15.74 -8.86 12.44
N PHE A 238 16.08 -10.08 12.01
CA PHE A 238 15.44 -10.74 10.88
C PHE A 238 15.10 -12.19 11.26
N THR A 239 14.05 -12.75 10.65
CA THR A 239 13.77 -14.19 10.71
C THR A 239 14.81 -14.96 9.90
N GLU A 240 14.86 -16.30 10.05
CA GLU A 240 15.68 -17.17 9.21
C GLU A 240 15.34 -17.04 7.71
N SER A 241 14.09 -16.70 7.37
CA SER A 241 13.67 -16.42 5.99
C SER A 241 14.01 -15.01 5.49
N GLY A 242 14.71 -14.20 6.30
CA GLY A 242 15.13 -12.85 5.93
C GLY A 242 14.06 -11.76 6.07
N LYS A 243 12.92 -12.02 6.72
CA LYS A 243 11.90 -11.01 7.01
C LYS A 243 12.33 -10.21 8.25
N GLN A 244 12.38 -8.87 8.14
CA GLN A 244 12.66 -7.99 9.27
C GLN A 244 11.59 -8.14 10.36
N THR A 245 12.02 -8.27 11.61
CA THR A 245 11.15 -8.40 12.78
C THR A 245 11.19 -7.20 13.70
N GLU A 246 12.29 -6.45 13.65
CA GLU A 246 12.49 -5.18 14.35
C GLU A 246 13.57 -4.36 13.65
N GLY A 247 13.47 -3.03 13.70
CA GLY A 247 14.49 -2.12 13.21
C GLY A 247 14.03 -1.14 12.15
N TYR A 248 14.97 -0.36 11.63
CA TYR A 248 14.72 0.64 10.60
C TYR A 248 14.81 0.03 9.20
N CYS A 249 14.01 0.58 8.28
CA CYS A 249 14.16 0.40 6.85
C CYS A 249 14.07 1.76 6.17
N LEU A 250 15.13 2.17 5.48
CA LEU A 250 15.16 3.35 4.61
C LEU A 250 15.02 2.89 3.16
N TYR A 251 13.97 3.32 2.48
CA TYR A 251 13.71 3.04 1.07
C TYR A 251 13.95 4.28 0.23
N LEU A 252 14.75 4.15 -0.83
CA LEU A 252 15.15 5.24 -1.71
C LEU A 252 15.10 4.80 -3.18
N PRO A 253 14.14 5.28 -3.98
CA PRO A 253 14.27 5.30 -5.42
C PRO A 253 15.32 6.33 -5.84
N VAL A 254 16.28 5.90 -6.64
CA VAL A 254 17.48 6.67 -7.02
C VAL A 254 17.55 6.73 -8.54
N PHE A 255 17.74 7.92 -9.07
CA PHE A 255 17.90 8.16 -10.51
C PHE A 255 19.34 8.59 -10.79
N MET A 256 20.08 7.72 -11.45
CA MET A 256 21.48 7.91 -11.79
C MET A 256 21.60 8.52 -13.20
N THR A 257 22.74 9.07 -13.53
CA THR A 257 23.06 9.44 -14.90
C THR A 257 22.93 8.20 -15.81
N LYS A 258 22.19 8.34 -16.90
CA LYS A 258 22.01 7.27 -17.87
C LYS A 258 23.36 6.85 -18.46
N ASP A 259 23.62 5.55 -18.46
CA ASP A 259 24.79 4.95 -19.09
C ASP A 259 24.38 3.75 -19.96
N ASP A 260 24.28 4.00 -21.28
CA ASP A 260 23.89 2.98 -22.26
C ASP A 260 24.91 1.84 -22.43
N SER A 261 26.10 1.94 -21.80
CA SER A 261 27.09 0.86 -21.76
C SER A 261 26.76 -0.22 -20.73
N HIS A 262 25.85 0.04 -19.78
CA HIS A 262 25.42 -0.93 -18.80
C HIS A 262 24.68 -2.10 -19.47
N THR A 263 25.08 -3.32 -19.14
CA THR A 263 24.56 -4.55 -19.72
C THR A 263 24.10 -5.51 -18.62
N SER A 264 23.45 -6.61 -19.01
CA SER A 264 23.10 -7.69 -18.07
C SER A 264 24.31 -8.29 -17.35
N GLN A 265 25.53 -8.07 -17.84
CA GLN A 265 26.79 -8.51 -17.23
C GLN A 265 27.40 -7.45 -16.28
N TRP A 266 26.84 -6.25 -16.23
CA TRP A 266 27.31 -5.21 -15.34
C TRP A 266 27.10 -5.61 -13.88
N SER A 267 28.13 -5.44 -13.03
CA SER A 267 28.01 -5.56 -11.57
C SER A 267 27.63 -4.21 -10.99
N PRO A 268 26.37 -3.97 -10.61
CA PRO A 268 25.88 -2.64 -10.25
C PRO A 268 26.64 -2.03 -9.09
N VAL A 269 26.99 -0.77 -9.27
CA VAL A 269 27.53 0.11 -8.22
C VAL A 269 26.80 1.43 -8.36
N ILE A 270 26.34 1.99 -7.25
CA ILE A 270 25.80 3.35 -7.26
C ILE A 270 26.98 4.31 -7.39
N PRO A 271 27.02 5.14 -8.44
CA PRO A 271 28.13 6.07 -8.68
C PRO A 271 28.34 7.03 -7.50
N ASP A 272 29.61 7.36 -7.23
CA ASP A 272 29.96 8.38 -6.24
C ASP A 272 29.37 9.73 -6.66
N GLY A 273 28.79 10.44 -5.72
CA GLY A 273 28.17 11.74 -5.96
C GLY A 273 27.12 12.11 -4.91
N GLU A 274 26.54 13.27 -5.09
CA GLU A 274 25.39 13.72 -4.30
C GLU A 274 24.09 13.52 -5.08
N TYR A 275 23.13 12.83 -4.49
CA TYR A 275 21.79 12.59 -4.99
C TYR A 275 20.81 13.42 -4.16
N LYS A 276 20.22 14.43 -4.78
CA LYS A 276 19.30 15.36 -4.11
C LYS A 276 17.85 14.91 -4.23
N MET A 277 17.08 15.14 -3.19
CA MET A 277 15.63 14.92 -3.26
C MET A 277 15.03 15.82 -4.35
N ASP A 278 14.28 15.22 -5.27
CA ASP A 278 13.49 15.97 -6.25
C ASP A 278 12.45 16.82 -5.49
N PRO A 279 12.40 18.13 -5.69
CA PRO A 279 11.46 19.00 -4.99
C PRO A 279 10.01 18.75 -5.40
N ARG A 280 9.78 18.08 -6.53
CA ARG A 280 8.44 17.78 -7.06
C ARG A 280 7.88 16.50 -6.46
N THR A 281 6.56 16.44 -6.31
CA THR A 281 5.83 15.19 -6.03
C THR A 281 5.42 14.56 -7.36
N VAL A 282 6.25 13.66 -7.87
CA VAL A 282 6.02 12.95 -9.13
C VAL A 282 5.27 11.66 -8.84
N ILE A 283 4.09 11.49 -9.45
CA ILE A 283 3.23 10.31 -9.29
C ILE A 283 3.67 9.21 -10.27
N SER A 284 3.95 9.57 -11.52
CA SER A 284 4.47 8.66 -12.53
C SER A 284 6.00 8.77 -12.64
N GLY A 285 6.72 7.67 -12.44
CA GLY A 285 8.18 7.60 -12.33
C GLY A 285 8.98 7.80 -13.62
N GLN A 286 8.42 8.37 -14.68
CA GLN A 286 9.05 8.38 -16.00
C GLN A 286 9.85 9.64 -16.35
N THR A 287 9.96 10.61 -15.45
CA THR A 287 10.49 11.94 -15.78
C THR A 287 11.42 12.55 -14.73
N TYR A 288 12.09 11.72 -13.95
CA TYR A 288 13.08 12.20 -13.00
C TYR A 288 14.37 12.66 -13.70
N LEU A 289 15.08 13.57 -13.05
CA LEU A 289 16.38 14.04 -13.50
C LEU A 289 17.51 13.18 -12.95
N PRO A 290 18.67 13.10 -13.66
CA PRO A 290 19.85 12.41 -13.12
C PRO A 290 20.33 12.98 -11.79
N ASN A 291 20.90 12.12 -10.96
CA ASN A 291 21.40 12.42 -9.62
C ASN A 291 20.33 12.96 -8.66
N THR A 292 19.12 12.45 -8.80
CA THR A 292 18.00 12.76 -7.89
C THR A 292 17.46 11.52 -7.17
N LEU A 293 16.69 11.80 -6.12
CA LEU A 293 15.90 10.84 -5.35
C LEU A 293 14.42 11.18 -5.51
N GLN A 294 13.58 10.17 -5.59
CA GLN A 294 12.14 10.41 -5.60
C GLN A 294 11.66 10.91 -4.24
N ARG A 295 11.01 12.07 -4.24
CA ARG A 295 10.33 12.59 -3.06
C ARG A 295 9.27 11.62 -2.55
N GLY A 296 9.23 11.43 -1.23
CA GLY A 296 8.22 10.61 -0.59
C GLY A 296 6.89 11.34 -0.47
N ALA A 297 5.81 10.64 -0.76
CA ALA A 297 4.45 11.16 -0.60
C ALA A 297 3.49 10.07 -0.17
N VAL A 298 2.41 10.48 0.47
CA VAL A 298 1.23 9.65 0.72
C VAL A 298 0.16 10.08 -0.27
N LEU A 299 -0.21 9.18 -1.14
CA LEU A 299 -1.19 9.43 -2.21
C LEU A 299 -2.45 8.62 -1.97
N ASN A 300 -3.59 9.16 -2.39
CA ASN A 300 -4.83 8.41 -2.47
C ASN A 300 -5.09 8.05 -3.94
N VAL A 301 -4.79 6.82 -4.30
CA VAL A 301 -4.96 6.31 -5.66
C VAL A 301 -6.17 5.39 -5.67
N PHE A 302 -7.22 5.75 -6.41
CA PHE A 302 -8.49 5.00 -6.50
C PHE A 302 -9.08 4.62 -5.13
N GLY A 303 -9.03 5.54 -4.16
CA GLY A 303 -9.55 5.31 -2.80
C GLY A 303 -8.64 4.51 -1.88
N THR A 304 -7.46 4.11 -2.34
CA THR A 304 -6.46 3.39 -1.53
C THR A 304 -5.30 4.33 -1.19
N THR A 305 -5.01 4.47 0.10
CA THR A 305 -3.83 5.22 0.56
C THR A 305 -2.56 4.42 0.24
N THR A 306 -1.68 5.00 -0.56
CA THR A 306 -0.42 4.40 -1.01
C THR A 306 0.74 5.32 -0.68
N ILE A 307 1.85 4.75 -0.22
CA ILE A 307 3.11 5.47 -0.02
C ILE A 307 3.95 5.31 -1.28
N THR A 308 4.44 6.41 -1.82
CA THR A 308 5.36 6.41 -2.96
C THR A 308 6.64 7.15 -2.63
N GLY A 309 7.71 6.91 -3.41
CA GLY A 309 8.99 7.57 -3.25
C GLY A 309 9.77 7.16 -2.00
N SER A 310 10.55 8.08 -1.48
CA SER A 310 11.49 7.84 -0.37
C SER A 310 10.82 7.89 0.99
N TYR A 311 11.09 6.91 1.83
CA TYR A 311 10.56 6.89 3.20
C TYR A 311 11.48 6.15 4.17
N LEU A 312 11.35 6.48 5.45
CA LEU A 312 11.92 5.74 6.57
C LEU A 312 10.80 5.07 7.35
N THR A 313 10.96 3.79 7.65
CA THR A 313 10.10 3.08 8.61
C THR A 313 10.92 2.57 9.78
N TYR A 314 10.26 2.41 10.91
CA TYR A 314 10.76 1.63 12.05
C TYR A 314 9.71 0.61 12.44
N LEU A 315 10.09 -0.64 12.40
CA LEU A 315 9.29 -1.76 12.90
C LEU A 315 9.71 -2.03 14.34
N ALA A 316 8.81 -1.86 15.29
CA ALA A 316 9.04 -2.24 16.67
C ALA A 316 8.84 -3.74 16.88
N ALA A 317 9.44 -4.31 17.93
CA ALA A 317 9.31 -5.72 18.25
C ALA A 317 7.85 -6.18 18.43
N ASP A 318 6.98 -5.30 18.92
CA ASP A 318 5.54 -5.54 19.07
C ASP A 318 4.75 -5.45 17.76
N GLY A 319 5.43 -5.20 16.63
CA GLY A 319 4.87 -5.12 15.28
C GLY A 319 4.29 -3.76 14.91
N ARG A 320 4.33 -2.76 15.80
CA ARG A 320 3.93 -1.38 15.43
C ARG A 320 4.95 -0.80 14.47
N THR A 321 4.46 -0.01 13.52
CA THR A 321 5.31 0.65 12.52
C THR A 321 5.23 2.15 12.69
N SER A 322 6.39 2.83 12.69
CA SER A 322 6.48 4.28 12.51
C SER A 322 6.95 4.57 11.08
N LEU A 323 6.42 5.63 10.49
CA LEU A 323 6.69 6.03 9.10
C LEU A 323 7.03 7.52 9.02
N ALA A 324 7.97 7.86 8.18
CA ALA A 324 8.20 9.22 7.71
C ALA A 324 8.43 9.21 6.19
N THR A 325 7.61 9.92 5.44
CA THR A 325 7.88 10.23 4.02
C THR A 325 8.93 11.32 3.95
N ILE A 326 9.92 11.17 3.06
CA ILE A 326 11.06 12.07 2.96
C ILE A 326 10.79 13.11 1.88
N SER A 327 10.84 14.41 2.25
CA SER A 327 10.50 15.51 1.36
C SER A 327 11.68 16.33 0.86
N GLU A 328 12.80 16.33 1.60
CA GLU A 328 13.96 17.16 1.31
C GLU A 328 15.26 16.48 1.73
N GLY A 329 16.39 16.99 1.21
CA GLY A 329 17.73 16.56 1.61
C GLY A 329 18.46 15.79 0.53
N SER A 330 19.49 15.04 0.93
CA SER A 330 20.35 14.32 -0.01
C SER A 330 20.93 13.03 0.58
N MET A 331 21.34 12.16 -0.33
CA MET A 331 22.22 11.03 -0.10
C MET A 331 23.57 11.33 -0.77
N THR A 332 24.67 11.20 -0.04
CA THR A 332 26.01 11.26 -0.61
C THR A 332 26.61 9.87 -0.68
N VAL A 333 27.07 9.47 -1.85
CA VAL A 333 27.77 8.22 -2.11
C VAL A 333 29.24 8.49 -2.34
N SER A 334 30.13 7.72 -1.74
CA SER A 334 31.58 7.82 -1.88
C SER A 334 32.26 6.47 -1.72
N GLU A 335 33.58 6.47 -1.96
CA GLU A 335 34.44 5.28 -1.81
C GLU A 335 33.99 4.13 -2.74
N ASN A 336 33.69 4.47 -4.03
CA ASN A 336 33.21 3.54 -5.06
C ASN A 336 31.90 2.80 -4.64
N GLY A 337 30.92 3.55 -4.16
CA GLY A 337 29.61 3.01 -3.80
C GLY A 337 29.60 2.16 -2.55
N THR A 338 30.55 2.36 -1.62
CA THR A 338 30.61 1.61 -0.36
C THR A 338 30.29 2.44 0.88
N LYS A 339 30.22 3.77 0.74
CA LYS A 339 29.89 4.68 1.84
C LYS A 339 28.75 5.58 1.46
N PHE A 340 27.71 5.56 2.26
CA PHE A 340 26.48 6.34 2.09
C PHE A 340 26.25 7.21 3.32
N LEU A 341 26.02 8.49 3.09
CA LEU A 341 25.62 9.45 4.11
C LEU A 341 24.23 9.98 3.77
N PHE A 342 23.33 9.96 4.72
CA PHE A 342 21.95 10.38 4.57
C PHE A 342 21.66 11.62 5.40
N HIS A 343 21.15 12.67 4.76
CA HIS A 343 20.73 13.91 5.41
C HIS A 343 19.38 14.33 4.85
N PHE A 344 18.31 13.93 5.51
CA PHE A 344 16.96 14.15 5.02
C PHE A 344 16.11 14.95 6.01
N THR A 345 15.05 15.53 5.47
CA THR A 345 13.93 16.09 6.21
C THR A 345 12.66 15.39 5.76
N ALA A 346 11.92 14.86 6.71
CA ALA A 346 10.62 14.28 6.46
C ALA A 346 9.54 15.33 6.21
N SER A 347 8.42 14.94 5.63
CA SER A 347 7.29 15.82 5.33
C SER A 347 6.69 16.50 6.58
N ASN A 348 6.84 15.88 7.76
CA ASN A 348 6.44 16.44 9.06
C ASN A 348 7.54 17.25 9.76
N GLY A 349 8.64 17.55 9.07
CA GLY A 349 9.74 18.39 9.58
C GLY A 349 10.83 17.68 10.38
N ILE A 350 10.69 16.39 10.67
CA ILE A 350 11.68 15.59 11.39
C ILE A 350 12.95 15.44 10.55
N LYS A 351 14.10 15.59 11.21
CA LYS A 351 15.41 15.37 10.58
C LYS A 351 15.79 13.89 10.66
N ILE A 352 16.28 13.36 9.55
CA ILE A 352 16.75 11.97 9.43
C ILE A 352 18.22 12.04 8.99
N LYS A 353 19.10 11.57 9.86
CA LYS A 353 20.53 11.39 9.55
C LYS A 353 20.85 9.91 9.58
N GLY A 354 21.74 9.48 8.70
CA GLY A 354 22.14 8.08 8.71
C GLY A 354 23.44 7.85 7.97
N THR A 355 24.00 6.66 8.21
CA THR A 355 25.23 6.18 7.57
C THR A 355 25.10 4.71 7.23
N TYR A 356 25.74 4.32 6.11
CA TYR A 356 25.97 2.92 5.75
C TYR A 356 27.37 2.82 5.14
N THR A 357 28.19 1.85 5.56
CA THR A 357 29.63 1.78 5.21
C THR A 357 30.05 0.42 4.65
N ARG A 358 29.21 -0.13 3.78
CA ARG A 358 29.46 -1.38 3.04
C ARG A 358 28.96 -1.25 1.61
N LYS A 359 29.41 -2.15 0.73
CA LYS A 359 28.79 -2.30 -0.60
C LYS A 359 27.41 -2.94 -0.41
N PRO A 360 26.30 -2.31 -0.84
CA PRO A 360 24.99 -2.95 -0.80
C PRO A 360 24.92 -4.09 -1.81
N TYR A 361 24.11 -5.10 -1.51
CA TYR A 361 23.81 -6.16 -2.47
C TYR A 361 22.80 -5.65 -3.51
N ILE A 362 23.24 -5.42 -4.74
CA ILE A 362 22.40 -4.87 -5.81
C ILE A 362 22.20 -5.92 -6.90
N VAL A 363 20.93 -6.23 -7.18
CA VAL A 363 20.54 -7.13 -8.27
C VAL A 363 20.46 -6.31 -9.57
N ASN A 364 21.17 -6.79 -10.60
CA ASN A 364 21.07 -6.24 -11.93
C ASN A 364 19.84 -6.82 -12.65
N MET A 365 18.91 -5.94 -13.04
CA MET A 365 17.66 -6.28 -13.73
C MET A 365 17.72 -5.92 -15.24
N ILE A 366 18.88 -5.48 -15.75
CA ILE A 366 19.04 -5.06 -17.14
C ILE A 366 18.91 -6.26 -18.07
N ASP A 367 18.05 -6.14 -19.07
CA ASP A 367 17.84 -7.11 -20.14
C ASP A 367 18.15 -6.46 -21.49
N ASN A 368 19.34 -6.76 -22.03
CA ASN A 368 19.81 -6.17 -23.29
C ASN A 368 19.08 -6.69 -24.52
N SER A 369 18.31 -7.78 -24.43
CA SER A 369 17.57 -8.35 -25.56
C SER A 369 16.45 -7.43 -26.07
N LYS A 370 16.12 -6.38 -25.30
CA LYS A 370 15.01 -5.46 -25.55
C LYS A 370 15.44 -4.01 -25.73
N LYS A 371 16.71 -3.77 -26.07
CA LYS A 371 17.17 -2.39 -26.29
C LYS A 371 16.44 -1.83 -27.52
N PRO A 372 15.55 -0.82 -27.38
CA PRO A 372 14.81 -0.31 -28.52
C PRO A 372 15.74 0.43 -29.48
N GLU A 373 15.59 0.18 -30.80
CA GLU A 373 16.14 1.07 -31.79
C GLU A 373 15.38 2.39 -31.79
N PHE A 374 16.11 3.48 -31.84
CA PHE A 374 15.51 4.82 -31.76
C PHE A 374 15.02 5.25 -33.14
N PRO A 375 13.71 5.43 -33.38
CA PRO A 375 13.17 5.68 -34.71
C PRO A 375 13.15 7.17 -35.07
N ASP A 376 14.22 7.93 -34.79
CA ASP A 376 14.32 9.29 -35.31
C ASP A 376 14.75 9.26 -36.78
N LYS A 377 13.78 9.41 -37.65
CA LYS A 377 13.92 9.30 -39.11
C LYS A 377 13.93 10.65 -39.85
N LEU A 378 13.84 11.79 -39.16
CA LEU A 378 14.02 13.09 -39.78
C LEU A 378 15.47 13.25 -40.28
N THR A 379 15.59 13.78 -41.51
CA THR A 379 16.89 13.97 -42.19
C THR A 379 17.33 15.43 -42.24
N GLY A 380 16.53 16.36 -41.74
CA GLY A 380 16.80 17.80 -41.71
C GLY A 380 15.64 18.58 -41.13
N ASP A 381 15.76 19.90 -41.12
CA ASP A 381 14.70 20.80 -40.66
C ASP A 381 13.41 20.57 -41.44
N TYR A 382 12.29 20.55 -40.72
CA TYR A 382 10.96 20.30 -41.27
C TYR A 382 9.99 21.43 -40.92
N GLN A 383 9.23 21.86 -41.90
CA GLN A 383 8.12 22.78 -41.67
C GLN A 383 6.80 22.02 -41.78
N LEU A 384 6.02 22.03 -40.69
CA LEU A 384 4.68 21.46 -40.68
C LEU A 384 3.81 22.12 -41.74
N LYS A 385 3.42 21.38 -42.76
CA LYS A 385 2.68 21.90 -43.94
C LYS A 385 1.50 21.03 -44.34
N LYS A 386 1.46 19.84 -43.81
CA LYS A 386 0.54 18.79 -44.24
C LYS A 386 -0.66 18.63 -43.30
N PHE A 387 -0.91 19.58 -42.42
CA PHE A 387 -2.16 19.56 -41.69
C PHE A 387 -3.32 19.79 -42.66
N PRO A 388 -4.31 18.89 -42.72
CA PRO A 388 -5.49 19.11 -43.54
C PRO A 388 -6.23 20.36 -43.06
N ALA A 389 -7.09 20.90 -43.96
CA ALA A 389 -7.84 22.14 -43.65
C ALA A 389 -8.77 21.99 -42.42
N ASP A 390 -9.10 20.76 -42.09
CA ASP A 390 -9.97 20.35 -40.98
C ASP A 390 -9.21 19.61 -39.88
N VAL A 391 -7.91 19.90 -39.71
CA VAL A 391 -7.09 19.27 -38.67
C VAL A 391 -7.80 19.24 -37.32
N ALA A 392 -7.85 18.07 -36.71
CA ALA A 392 -8.35 17.90 -35.37
C ALA A 392 -7.30 18.33 -34.35
N VAL A 393 -7.68 19.22 -33.43
CA VAL A 393 -6.89 19.55 -32.25
C VAL A 393 -7.59 18.92 -31.05
N LEU A 394 -6.98 17.87 -30.51
CA LEU A 394 -7.52 17.13 -29.39
C LEU A 394 -6.71 17.44 -28.13
N ASP A 395 -7.36 17.88 -27.07
CA ASP A 395 -6.76 18.14 -25.76
C ASP A 395 -7.36 17.18 -24.74
N TYR A 396 -6.58 16.16 -24.36
CA TYR A 396 -6.96 15.20 -23.32
C TYR A 396 -6.33 15.60 -21.99
N ASN A 397 -7.14 16.21 -21.11
CA ASN A 397 -6.70 16.48 -19.75
C ASN A 397 -6.75 15.20 -18.91
N MET A 398 -5.57 14.72 -18.50
CA MET A 398 -5.40 13.53 -17.66
C MET A 398 -5.42 13.86 -16.16
N GLY A 399 -5.65 15.13 -15.78
CA GLY A 399 -5.54 15.57 -14.40
C GLY A 399 -4.09 15.58 -13.89
N ASP A 400 -3.92 15.57 -12.60
CA ASP A 400 -2.61 15.60 -11.94
C ASP A 400 -1.95 14.20 -11.83
N TYR A 401 -2.07 13.42 -12.89
CA TYR A 401 -1.62 12.02 -12.93
C TYR A 401 -0.08 11.87 -12.87
N ILE A 402 0.68 12.79 -13.47
CA ILE A 402 2.15 12.73 -13.53
C ILE A 402 2.78 13.47 -12.36
N VAL A 403 2.34 14.71 -12.12
CA VAL A 403 2.84 15.57 -11.03
C VAL A 403 1.67 16.08 -10.23
N GLN A 404 1.68 15.88 -8.93
CA GLN A 404 0.62 16.37 -8.06
C GLN A 404 0.45 17.89 -8.18
N GLY A 405 -0.78 18.32 -8.43
CA GLY A 405 -1.14 19.74 -8.55
C GLY A 405 -0.88 20.37 -9.91
N LEU A 406 -0.44 19.60 -10.92
CA LEU A 406 -0.35 20.04 -12.31
C LEU A 406 -1.15 19.11 -13.21
N ASN A 407 -2.05 19.68 -14.02
CA ASN A 407 -2.77 18.91 -15.02
C ASN A 407 -1.83 18.53 -16.18
N SER A 408 -1.82 17.27 -16.55
CA SER A 408 -1.15 16.74 -17.73
C SER A 408 -2.11 16.78 -18.90
N HIS A 409 -1.71 17.42 -19.98
CA HIS A 409 -2.48 17.55 -21.22
C HIS A 409 -1.76 16.83 -22.35
N ILE A 410 -2.41 15.83 -22.94
CA ILE A 410 -1.98 15.22 -24.20
C ILE A 410 -2.64 16.03 -25.31
N LEU A 411 -1.85 16.90 -25.95
CA LEU A 411 -2.30 17.74 -27.05
C LEU A 411 -1.93 17.10 -28.38
N MET A 412 -2.91 16.72 -29.15
CA MET A 412 -2.71 16.05 -30.46
C MET A 412 -3.22 16.94 -31.59
N PHE A 413 -2.39 17.02 -32.63
CA PHE A 413 -2.73 17.64 -33.92
C PHE A 413 -2.66 16.56 -34.98
N THR A 414 -3.78 16.26 -35.63
CA THR A 414 -3.86 15.13 -36.54
C THR A 414 -4.98 15.31 -37.57
N ASP A 415 -4.89 14.60 -38.68
CA ASP A 415 -6.06 14.36 -39.53
C ASP A 415 -7.18 13.68 -38.70
N PRO A 416 -8.46 14.15 -38.81
CA PRO A 416 -9.57 13.56 -38.07
C PRO A 416 -9.73 12.04 -38.27
N GLU A 417 -9.38 11.54 -39.44
CA GLU A 417 -9.39 10.11 -39.76
C GLU A 417 -8.06 9.42 -39.51
N GLN A 418 -7.01 10.16 -39.11
CA GLN A 418 -5.64 9.70 -38.85
C GLN A 418 -5.03 8.93 -40.04
N LYS A 419 -5.25 9.40 -41.23
CA LYS A 419 -4.85 8.71 -42.47
C LYS A 419 -3.74 9.41 -43.26
N GLU A 420 -3.69 10.73 -43.18
CA GLU A 420 -2.77 11.53 -43.98
C GLU A 420 -2.23 12.76 -43.24
N GLY A 421 -1.12 13.31 -43.74
CA GLY A 421 -0.55 14.57 -43.30
C GLY A 421 0.35 14.46 -42.07
N ASP A 422 0.57 15.60 -41.43
CA ASP A 422 1.39 15.70 -40.25
C ASP A 422 0.62 15.23 -38.99
N TYR A 423 1.30 14.52 -38.12
CA TYR A 423 0.85 14.16 -36.78
C TYR A 423 1.80 14.77 -35.74
N LEU A 424 1.28 15.39 -34.72
CA LEU A 424 2.06 15.90 -33.60
C LEU A 424 1.32 15.63 -32.30
N GLU A 425 1.99 14.98 -31.38
CA GLU A 425 1.54 14.77 -30.01
C GLU A 425 2.50 15.45 -29.04
N LEU A 426 1.98 16.25 -28.12
CA LEU A 426 2.74 16.95 -27.11
C LEU A 426 2.13 16.69 -25.73
N ASP A 427 2.93 16.19 -24.81
CA ASP A 427 2.59 16.08 -23.39
C ASP A 427 3.00 17.35 -22.64
N LEU A 428 2.02 18.12 -22.22
CA LEU A 428 2.19 19.46 -21.62
C LEU A 428 1.64 19.51 -20.21
N PHE A 429 2.14 20.46 -19.41
CA PHE A 429 1.69 20.70 -18.04
C PHE A 429 1.08 22.10 -17.87
N SER A 430 -0.07 22.15 -17.20
CA SER A 430 -0.77 23.38 -16.84
C SER A 430 -1.25 23.31 -15.39
N ASP A 431 -1.25 24.45 -14.68
CA ASP A 431 -1.90 24.60 -13.38
C ASP A 431 -3.41 24.83 -13.50
N SER A 432 -4.00 24.52 -14.67
CA SER A 432 -5.40 24.72 -15.01
C SER A 432 -5.96 23.51 -15.76
N ASP A 433 -7.26 23.29 -15.65
CA ASP A 433 -8.00 22.25 -16.37
C ASP A 433 -8.00 22.43 -17.89
N LYS A 434 -7.62 23.62 -18.37
CA LYS A 434 -7.47 23.94 -19.79
C LYS A 434 -6.08 24.50 -20.02
N LEU A 435 -5.50 24.22 -21.19
CA LEU A 435 -4.27 24.85 -21.61
C LEU A 435 -4.45 26.38 -21.60
N LYS A 436 -3.50 27.10 -21.00
CA LYS A 436 -3.46 28.56 -20.95
C LYS A 436 -2.71 29.12 -22.14
N ASP A 437 -3.02 30.38 -22.50
CA ASP A 437 -2.17 31.13 -23.43
C ASP A 437 -0.77 31.34 -22.83
N GLY A 438 0.25 31.16 -23.65
CA GLY A 438 1.66 31.32 -23.25
C GLY A 438 2.59 30.38 -23.97
N VAL A 439 3.83 30.31 -23.47
CA VAL A 439 4.90 29.51 -24.06
C VAL A 439 5.13 28.27 -23.21
N TYR A 440 4.92 27.11 -23.79
CA TYR A 440 5.24 25.80 -23.22
C TYR A 440 6.60 25.34 -23.71
N THR A 441 7.52 25.04 -22.78
CA THR A 441 8.88 24.58 -23.12
C THR A 441 8.98 23.07 -22.93
N ILE A 442 9.45 22.36 -23.95
CA ILE A 442 9.65 20.91 -23.91
C ILE A 442 11.05 20.64 -23.31
N ASP A 443 11.14 20.38 -22.01
CA ASP A 443 12.41 20.32 -21.29
C ASP A 443 12.48 19.30 -20.13
N ASN A 444 11.39 18.58 -19.84
CA ASN A 444 11.25 17.68 -18.69
C ASN A 444 11.30 18.36 -17.31
N SER A 445 11.15 19.68 -17.23
CA SER A 445 11.15 20.38 -15.94
C SER A 445 9.93 20.04 -15.08
N LEU A 446 8.84 19.59 -15.71
CA LEU A 446 7.56 19.24 -15.07
C LEU A 446 7.03 20.36 -14.18
N VAL A 447 7.08 21.57 -14.68
CA VAL A 447 6.50 22.76 -14.06
C VAL A 447 5.33 23.27 -14.90
N ASN A 448 4.58 24.24 -14.39
CA ASN A 448 3.55 24.90 -15.17
C ASN A 448 4.13 25.48 -16.47
N MET A 449 3.45 25.24 -17.60
CA MET A 449 3.87 25.63 -18.95
C MET A 449 5.16 24.93 -19.43
N SER A 450 5.40 23.73 -19.00
CA SER A 450 6.43 22.85 -19.57
C SER A 450 5.82 21.65 -20.30
N GLY A 451 6.68 20.85 -20.99
CA GLY A 451 6.29 19.60 -21.63
C GLY A 451 7.35 18.54 -21.49
N ILE A 452 6.94 17.29 -21.69
CA ILE A 452 7.81 16.12 -21.61
C ILE A 452 8.37 15.81 -23.00
N LYS A 453 9.67 15.55 -23.05
CA LYS A 453 10.36 15.11 -24.28
C LYS A 453 9.88 13.72 -24.71
N GLY A 454 9.78 13.52 -26.01
CA GLY A 454 9.47 12.23 -26.61
C GLY A 454 10.62 11.25 -26.46
N VAL A 455 10.30 10.01 -26.14
CA VAL A 455 11.26 8.92 -25.99
C VAL A 455 10.67 7.58 -26.41
N VAL A 456 11.52 6.58 -26.63
CA VAL A 456 11.14 5.18 -26.66
C VAL A 456 11.46 4.58 -25.30
N ASN A 457 10.46 4.01 -24.64
CA ASN A 457 10.68 3.33 -23.38
C ASN A 457 11.37 1.97 -23.61
N TYR A 458 11.77 1.33 -22.52
CA TYR A 458 12.43 0.03 -22.55
C TYR A 458 11.62 -1.08 -23.26
N GLN A 459 10.29 -0.96 -23.31
CA GLN A 459 9.40 -1.91 -23.97
C GLN A 459 9.29 -1.65 -25.49
N GLY A 460 9.94 -0.61 -26.01
CA GLY A 460 9.90 -0.22 -27.40
C GLY A 460 8.70 0.65 -27.78
N SER A 461 7.93 1.13 -26.78
CA SER A 461 6.79 2.02 -27.01
C SER A 461 7.24 3.47 -27.10
N MET A 462 6.70 4.21 -28.06
CA MET A 462 6.80 5.65 -28.11
C MET A 462 5.95 6.24 -26.98
N VAL A 463 6.52 7.17 -26.24
CA VAL A 463 5.82 7.85 -25.14
C VAL A 463 6.13 9.34 -25.14
N PHE A 464 5.18 10.14 -24.69
CA PHE A 464 5.23 11.59 -24.57
C PHE A 464 5.20 12.33 -25.91
N SER A 465 6.10 13.29 -26.18
CA SER A 465 5.96 14.22 -27.30
C SER A 465 6.63 13.70 -28.59
N TRP A 466 5.84 13.57 -29.66
CA TRP A 466 6.27 12.97 -30.92
C TRP A 466 5.73 13.71 -32.14
N TYR A 467 6.55 13.70 -33.20
CA TYR A 467 6.13 14.04 -34.55
C TYR A 467 6.07 12.77 -35.41
N GLY A 468 5.10 12.69 -36.31
CA GLY A 468 4.99 11.66 -37.33
C GLY A 468 4.41 12.18 -38.64
N ASP A 469 4.73 11.53 -39.74
CA ASP A 469 4.15 11.77 -41.07
C ASP A 469 3.25 10.56 -41.40
N LEU A 470 1.93 10.78 -41.40
CA LEU A 470 0.93 9.74 -41.66
C LEU A 470 0.93 9.27 -43.11
N ASP A 471 1.41 10.10 -44.09
CA ASP A 471 1.53 9.72 -45.49
C ASP A 471 2.63 8.68 -45.71
N SER A 472 3.55 8.58 -44.76
CA SER A 472 4.74 7.72 -44.85
C SER A 472 4.54 6.47 -43.99
N THR A 473 3.80 5.49 -44.52
CA THR A 473 3.66 4.18 -43.87
C THR A 473 4.62 3.15 -44.52
N ASP A 474 5.12 2.21 -43.71
CA ASP A 474 6.03 1.14 -44.19
C ASP A 474 5.28 -0.07 -44.76
N GLY A 475 3.97 0.01 -44.95
CA GLY A 475 3.13 -1.06 -45.44
C GLY A 475 2.61 -2.01 -44.36
N GLU A 476 3.12 -1.90 -43.15
CA GLU A 476 2.65 -2.63 -41.97
C GLU A 476 1.74 -1.79 -41.07
N GLY A 477 1.42 -0.56 -41.48
CA GLY A 477 0.58 0.39 -40.74
C GLY A 477 1.36 1.30 -39.77
N TYR A 478 2.68 1.26 -39.82
CA TYR A 478 3.55 2.14 -39.05
C TYR A 478 4.02 3.34 -39.87
N GLN A 479 4.17 4.48 -39.19
CA GLN A 479 4.72 5.68 -39.80
C GLN A 479 6.22 5.49 -40.10
N SER A 480 6.64 5.68 -41.35
CA SER A 480 8.06 5.55 -41.73
C SER A 480 8.88 6.78 -41.36
N ILE A 481 8.24 7.93 -41.08
CA ILE A 481 8.88 9.16 -40.59
C ILE A 481 8.31 9.47 -39.22
N LEU A 482 9.14 9.22 -38.20
CA LEU A 482 8.85 9.49 -36.81
C LEU A 482 10.03 10.25 -36.21
N ALA A 483 9.76 11.22 -35.33
CA ALA A 483 10.80 11.89 -34.59
C ALA A 483 10.32 12.24 -33.18
N PRO A 484 11.06 11.82 -32.13
CA PRO A 484 10.77 12.27 -30.78
C PRO A 484 11.11 13.75 -30.65
N ILE A 485 10.24 14.50 -30.01
CA ILE A 485 10.49 15.91 -29.70
C ILE A 485 11.41 15.99 -28.49
N SER A 486 12.62 16.45 -28.69
CA SER A 486 13.66 16.54 -27.66
C SER A 486 13.76 17.91 -27.00
N GLY A 487 13.04 18.91 -27.52
CA GLY A 487 13.08 20.27 -26.99
C GLY A 487 12.34 21.27 -27.87
N GLY A 488 12.46 22.53 -27.52
CA GLY A 488 11.80 23.63 -28.21
C GLY A 488 10.57 24.13 -27.50
N THR A 489 9.70 24.87 -28.22
CA THR A 489 8.56 25.54 -27.62
C THR A 489 7.29 25.36 -28.46
N LEU A 490 6.15 25.32 -27.76
CA LEU A 490 4.84 25.57 -28.30
C LEU A 490 4.32 26.90 -27.73
N THR A 491 3.95 27.84 -28.58
CA THR A 491 3.22 29.05 -28.16
C THR A 491 1.73 28.88 -28.43
N VAL A 492 0.93 29.03 -27.39
CA VAL A 492 -0.54 29.02 -27.47
C VAL A 492 -1.04 30.43 -27.29
N SER A 493 -1.92 30.89 -28.15
CA SER A 493 -2.56 32.21 -28.05
C SER A 493 -4.01 32.16 -28.51
N THR A 494 -4.88 32.86 -27.81
CA THR A 494 -6.27 33.11 -28.23
C THR A 494 -6.27 34.24 -29.26
N VAL A 495 -6.89 34.04 -30.43
CA VAL A 495 -6.90 35.04 -31.51
C VAL A 495 -8.26 35.76 -31.61
N GLU A 496 -9.33 35.10 -31.99
CA GLU A 496 -10.65 35.70 -32.11
C GLU A 496 -11.73 34.73 -31.56
N GLY A 497 -12.57 35.20 -30.65
CA GLY A 497 -13.52 34.35 -29.94
C GLY A 497 -12.81 33.28 -29.13
N ASP A 498 -13.18 32.02 -29.33
CA ASP A 498 -12.56 30.87 -28.69
C ASP A 498 -11.50 30.19 -29.58
N ASN A 499 -11.14 30.78 -30.72
CA ASN A 499 -10.14 30.23 -31.61
C ASN A 499 -8.74 30.39 -31.04
N ARG A 500 -7.94 29.33 -31.14
CA ARG A 500 -6.57 29.29 -30.68
C ARG A 500 -5.59 29.21 -31.82
N LYS A 501 -4.49 29.91 -31.68
CA LYS A 501 -3.33 29.80 -32.55
C LYS A 501 -2.22 29.04 -31.83
N PHE A 502 -1.58 28.12 -32.52
CA PHE A 502 -0.46 27.31 -32.05
C PHE A 502 0.74 27.59 -32.96
N ASP A 503 1.83 28.12 -32.40
CA ASP A 503 3.10 28.32 -33.10
C ASP A 503 4.14 27.34 -32.55
N PHE A 504 4.74 26.55 -33.44
CA PHE A 504 5.68 25.48 -33.14
C PHE A 504 7.11 25.88 -33.48
N ASP A 505 8.06 25.81 -32.54
CA ASP A 505 9.52 25.85 -32.72
C ASP A 505 10.15 24.70 -31.93
N LEU A 506 9.95 23.49 -32.44
CA LEU A 506 10.34 22.24 -31.77
C LEU A 506 11.66 21.72 -32.36
N ARG A 507 12.25 20.73 -31.66
CA ARG A 507 13.47 20.06 -32.10
C ARG A 507 13.36 18.56 -31.86
N ASP A 508 13.87 17.78 -32.83
CA ASP A 508 14.07 16.36 -32.66
C ASP A 508 15.34 16.02 -31.88
N LEU A 509 15.66 14.74 -31.70
CA LEU A 509 16.90 14.29 -31.04
C LEU A 509 18.18 14.66 -31.76
N LYS A 510 18.14 14.82 -33.08
CA LYS A 510 19.28 15.20 -33.90
C LYS A 510 19.50 16.71 -33.94
N GLY A 511 18.57 17.47 -33.36
CA GLY A 511 18.56 18.94 -33.33
C GLY A 511 17.90 19.57 -34.56
N ASN A 512 17.31 18.78 -35.46
CA ASN A 512 16.54 19.31 -36.59
C ASN A 512 15.32 20.09 -36.05
N LYS A 513 15.00 21.21 -36.68
CA LYS A 513 13.84 22.03 -36.33
C LYS A 513 12.57 21.45 -36.92
N ILE A 514 11.52 21.48 -36.14
CA ILE A 514 10.14 21.21 -36.56
C ILE A 514 9.33 22.47 -36.26
N THR A 515 8.97 23.22 -37.30
CA THR A 515 8.34 24.53 -37.17
C THR A 515 7.02 24.59 -37.92
N GLY A 516 6.11 25.45 -37.46
CA GLY A 516 4.82 25.66 -38.11
C GLY A 516 3.90 26.55 -37.32
N SER A 517 2.75 26.83 -37.88
CA SER A 517 1.66 27.58 -37.24
C SER A 517 0.32 27.01 -37.65
N LEU A 518 -0.60 26.91 -36.70
CA LEU A 518 -1.98 26.47 -36.91
C LEU A 518 -2.93 27.43 -36.16
N THR A 519 -4.05 27.76 -36.79
CA THR A 519 -5.08 28.64 -36.17
C THR A 519 -6.45 27.99 -36.26
#